data_8706e50168dad1bfaf52de84adc77b15
#
_entry.id   8706e50168dad1bfaf52de84adc77b15
#
_cell.length_a   1.000
_cell.length_b   1.000
_cell.length_c   1.000
_cell.angle_alpha   90.00
_cell.angle_beta   90.00
_cell.angle_gamma   90.00
#
_symmetry.space_group_name_H-M   'P 1'
#
loop_
_entity.id
_entity.type
_entity.pdbx_description
1 polymer ?
#
loop_
_entity_poly.entity_id
_entity_poly.type
_entity_poly.pdbx_seq_one_letter_code
_entity_poly.pdbx_strand_id
1 'polypeptide(L)'
;MGSYKQLAVDGRQVKMLFSPRQAQLLLLGIMLLIAVGMLLGIKVYLMLAAALLLTAICTRWRGKSWQKIGVAVGKGLYRSRHVVLILALISILIGLWKQNGTLATLIYYGFAFIRPEVFLVMVFVLSSLVSMLLGTAVGTASTIGIVLMGLAQSMGMPGGVVAGAIVAGAFVGDRSAPTSGPLHLIATTTGVRSEELLRYVFSTLIPTYLLSLGFFYLLGLLYRPEAVDPGTIRGFQELLAGHYPVALYLLLPTLLLLALAVCRLEIIPNLLFTLTATFICSLYGGFSPAAIFQSALWGYSPAADLPFAAVLSGGGLLSFRAILLVVMAAMSLTSLLEDTGVIHQAMASVLDHIHTVPQLILATSLFSILGVAVAFTQTVAIVVPGTVLQSTYQRLEVDRLVLGRTIADTGVAASGIVPWSSAAMSPALVLGVPVLEFVPYAAYCWLSPLVTNIFGLLGWVKRNRLPLDKGREGEAAR
;
A
#
# COMPACT_ATOMS: atom_id res chain seq x y z
N MET A 1 40.05 -2.20 17.83
CA MET A 1 39.71 -1.26 16.73
C MET A 1 39.19 -2.10 15.58
N GLY A 2 37.86 -2.25 15.45
CA GLY A 2 37.26 -3.12 14.46
C GLY A 2 37.14 -2.43 13.10
N SER A 3 37.61 -3.12 12.08
CA SER A 3 37.49 -2.73 10.67
C SER A 3 36.01 -2.56 10.31
N TYR A 4 35.57 -1.33 10.12
CA TYR A 4 34.22 -1.02 9.62
C TYR A 4 34.17 -1.36 8.14
N LYS A 5 33.45 -2.45 7.76
CA LYS A 5 33.16 -2.76 6.36
C LYS A 5 32.27 -1.65 5.80
N GLN A 6 32.72 -1.03 4.73
CA GLN A 6 31.95 -0.04 3.95
C GLN A 6 31.15 -0.80 2.88
N LEU A 7 29.86 -0.63 2.86
CA LEU A 7 28.99 -1.09 1.77
C LEU A 7 28.55 0.12 0.94
N ALA A 8 28.68 0.01 -0.37
CA ALA A 8 28.16 1.03 -1.29
C ALA A 8 26.66 0.79 -1.50
N VAL A 9 25.82 1.70 -1.00
CA VAL A 9 24.39 1.75 -1.25
C VAL A 9 24.12 3.03 -2.05
N ASP A 10 23.56 2.95 -3.21
CA ASP A 10 23.35 4.09 -4.15
C ASP A 10 24.64 4.88 -4.43
N GLY A 11 25.77 4.23 -4.61
CA GLY A 11 27.06 4.90 -4.84
C GLY A 11 27.61 5.69 -3.63
N ARG A 12 26.96 5.59 -2.43
CA ARG A 12 27.40 6.23 -1.18
C ARG A 12 27.97 5.20 -0.24
N GLN A 13 29.13 5.51 0.34
CA GLN A 13 29.72 4.72 1.41
C GLN A 13 28.95 4.98 2.70
N VAL A 14 28.12 4.02 3.15
CA VAL A 14 27.40 4.09 4.42
C VAL A 14 28.32 3.54 5.51
N LYS A 15 28.68 4.39 6.47
CA LYS A 15 29.47 4.00 7.64
C LYS A 15 28.59 3.22 8.61
N MET A 16 28.83 1.93 8.76
CA MET A 16 28.09 1.07 9.67
C MET A 16 28.40 1.43 11.13
N LEU A 17 27.39 1.90 11.88
CA LEU A 17 27.53 2.39 13.24
C LEU A 17 27.25 1.33 14.31
N PHE A 18 26.52 0.27 13.94
CA PHE A 18 26.07 -0.78 14.85
C PHE A 18 26.69 -2.12 14.46
N SER A 19 26.89 -3.03 15.42
CA SER A 19 27.16 -4.42 15.09
C SER A 19 25.88 -5.14 14.63
N PRO A 20 25.96 -6.29 13.92
CA PRO A 20 24.76 -6.99 13.45
C PRO A 20 23.75 -7.30 14.55
N ARG A 21 24.22 -7.79 15.72
CA ARG A 21 23.37 -8.07 16.89
C ARG A 21 22.71 -6.80 17.45
N GLN A 22 23.44 -5.69 17.50
CA GLN A 22 22.90 -4.41 17.98
C GLN A 22 21.86 -3.83 17.01
N ALA A 23 22.10 -3.97 15.70
CA ALA A 23 21.14 -3.58 14.67
C ALA A 23 19.84 -4.37 14.81
N GLN A 24 19.94 -5.71 14.99
CA GLN A 24 18.77 -6.56 15.22
C GLN A 24 18.00 -6.19 16.50
N LEU A 25 18.73 -5.97 17.62
CA LEU A 25 18.10 -5.56 18.88
C LEU A 25 17.38 -4.21 18.77
N LEU A 26 17.98 -3.24 18.07
CA LEU A 26 17.36 -1.93 17.85
C LEU A 26 16.08 -2.08 17.03
N LEU A 27 16.11 -2.85 15.94
CA LEU A 27 14.94 -3.09 15.10
C LEU A 27 13.84 -3.83 15.86
N LEU A 28 14.18 -4.86 16.63
CA LEU A 28 13.24 -5.57 17.49
C LEU A 28 12.64 -4.64 18.54
N GLY A 29 13.44 -3.77 19.15
CA GLY A 29 12.97 -2.77 20.12
C GLY A 29 11.98 -1.79 19.51
N ILE A 30 12.23 -1.30 18.29
CA ILE A 30 11.31 -0.44 17.54
C ILE A 30 10.00 -1.18 17.25
N MET A 31 10.07 -2.41 16.73
CA MET A 31 8.88 -3.21 16.43
C MET A 31 8.05 -3.50 17.69
N LEU A 32 8.70 -3.84 18.79
CA LEU A 32 8.04 -4.11 20.06
C LEU A 32 7.38 -2.86 20.64
N LEU A 33 8.05 -1.71 20.57
CA LEU A 33 7.52 -0.41 20.99
C LEU A 33 6.22 -0.10 20.24
N ILE A 34 6.21 -0.30 18.93
CA ILE A 34 5.04 -0.01 18.09
C ILE A 34 3.92 -1.02 18.35
N ALA A 35 4.25 -2.32 18.41
CA ALA A 35 3.26 -3.36 18.65
C ALA A 35 2.57 -3.21 20.02
N VAL A 36 3.36 -3.01 21.08
CA VAL A 36 2.83 -2.78 22.44
C VAL A 36 2.02 -1.49 22.49
N GLY A 37 2.51 -0.41 21.90
CA GLY A 37 1.78 0.85 21.87
C GLY A 37 0.44 0.75 21.15
N MET A 38 0.36 -0.03 20.05
CA MET A 38 -0.92 -0.29 19.36
C MET A 38 -1.89 -1.08 20.26
N LEU A 39 -1.40 -2.11 20.96
CA LEU A 39 -2.23 -2.88 21.91
C LEU A 39 -2.75 -2.01 23.05
N LEU A 40 -1.99 -1.00 23.46
CA LEU A 40 -2.38 -0.02 24.49
C LEU A 40 -3.26 1.12 23.93
N GLY A 41 -3.60 1.11 22.65
CA GLY A 41 -4.42 2.13 22.02
C GLY A 41 -3.73 3.50 21.83
N ILE A 42 -2.38 3.55 21.94
CA ILE A 42 -1.61 4.77 21.73
C ILE A 42 -1.61 5.15 20.25
N LYS A 43 -1.74 6.44 19.96
CA LYS A 43 -1.77 6.94 18.59
C LYS A 43 -0.44 6.64 17.87
N VAL A 44 -0.51 6.06 16.66
CA VAL A 44 0.64 5.56 15.88
C VAL A 44 1.72 6.63 15.66
N TYR A 45 1.35 7.88 15.41
CA TYR A 45 2.34 8.95 15.20
C TYR A 45 3.20 9.24 16.46
N LEU A 46 2.65 9.03 17.66
CA LEU A 46 3.42 9.18 18.92
C LEU A 46 4.43 8.04 19.07
N MET A 47 4.05 6.81 18.74
CA MET A 47 4.95 5.66 18.79
C MET A 47 6.09 5.79 17.79
N LEU A 48 5.79 6.26 16.57
CA LEU A 48 6.81 6.53 15.56
C LEU A 48 7.77 7.65 15.98
N ALA A 49 7.25 8.70 16.63
CA ALA A 49 8.08 9.75 17.19
C ALA A 49 8.98 9.22 18.33
N ALA A 50 8.45 8.36 19.19
CA ALA A 50 9.23 7.70 20.24
C ALA A 50 10.30 6.76 19.67
N ALA A 51 9.97 5.99 18.62
CA ALA A 51 10.93 5.13 17.90
C ALA A 51 12.03 5.97 17.22
N LEU A 52 11.68 7.11 16.64
CA LEU A 52 12.64 8.06 16.06
C LEU A 52 13.58 8.60 17.13
N LEU A 53 13.06 9.01 18.29
CA LEU A 53 13.84 9.51 19.42
C LEU A 53 14.78 8.41 19.96
N LEU A 54 14.28 7.19 20.16
CA LEU A 54 15.08 6.04 20.58
C LEU A 54 16.25 5.81 19.62
N THR A 55 15.95 5.78 18.31
CA THR A 55 16.96 5.58 17.26
C THR A 55 17.97 6.73 17.25
N ALA A 56 17.54 7.97 17.42
CA ALA A 56 18.39 9.15 17.48
C ALA A 56 19.35 9.10 18.69
N ILE A 57 18.85 8.74 19.88
CA ILE A 57 19.63 8.58 21.10
C ILE A 57 20.66 7.47 20.93
N CYS A 58 20.27 6.29 20.45
CA CYS A 58 21.18 5.16 20.19
C CYS A 58 22.28 5.55 19.18
N THR A 59 21.91 6.29 18.14
CA THR A 59 22.83 6.80 17.11
C THR A 59 23.80 7.84 17.68
N ARG A 60 23.34 8.69 18.59
CA ARG A 60 24.16 9.67 19.29
C ARG A 60 25.20 9.00 20.18
N TRP A 61 24.80 7.99 20.94
CA TRP A 61 25.71 7.22 21.80
C TRP A 61 26.80 6.48 21.00
N ARG A 62 26.55 6.20 19.71
CA ARG A 62 27.54 5.65 18.78
C ARG A 62 28.45 6.69 18.13
N GLY A 63 28.44 7.93 18.63
CA GLY A 63 29.35 8.98 18.22
C GLY A 63 28.91 9.83 17.02
N LYS A 64 27.68 9.67 16.53
CA LYS A 64 27.14 10.55 15.48
C LYS A 64 26.68 11.87 16.09
N SER A 65 27.05 13.02 15.49
CA SER A 65 26.65 14.33 16.00
C SER A 65 25.15 14.59 15.78
N TRP A 66 24.53 15.36 16.68
CA TRP A 66 23.14 15.79 16.56
C TRP A 66 22.85 16.49 15.22
N GLN A 67 23.82 17.24 14.71
CA GLN A 67 23.70 17.91 13.42
C GLN A 67 23.51 16.90 12.27
N LYS A 68 24.29 15.79 12.26
CA LYS A 68 24.16 14.73 11.25
C LYS A 68 22.84 13.96 11.39
N ILE A 69 22.39 13.73 12.63
CA ILE A 69 21.07 13.13 12.93
C ILE A 69 19.97 14.05 12.41
N GLY A 70 20.03 15.35 12.70
CA GLY A 70 19.07 16.35 12.20
C GLY A 70 19.01 16.38 10.66
N VAL A 71 20.16 16.31 10.00
CA VAL A 71 20.19 16.23 8.53
C VAL A 71 19.51 14.95 8.00
N ALA A 72 19.73 13.79 8.64
CA ALA A 72 19.07 12.55 8.24
C ALA A 72 17.55 12.63 8.43
N VAL A 73 17.09 13.16 9.57
CA VAL A 73 15.66 13.39 9.85
C VAL A 73 15.06 14.39 8.85
N GLY A 74 15.74 15.51 8.58
CA GLY A 74 15.34 16.51 7.61
C GLY A 74 15.20 15.95 6.18
N LYS A 75 16.08 15.03 5.77
CA LYS A 75 15.95 14.31 4.49
C LYS A 75 14.68 13.46 4.45
N GLY A 76 14.34 12.79 5.54
CA GLY A 76 13.09 12.02 5.66
C GLY A 76 11.86 12.91 5.52
N LEU A 77 11.84 14.05 6.21
CA LEU A 77 10.79 15.07 6.09
C LEU A 77 10.66 15.58 4.65
N TYR A 78 11.78 15.90 4.01
CA TYR A 78 11.77 16.36 2.63
C TYR A 78 11.24 15.31 1.66
N ARG A 79 11.61 14.02 1.85
CA ARG A 79 11.09 12.90 1.05
C ARG A 79 9.58 12.70 1.26
N SER A 80 9.06 12.95 2.47
CA SER A 80 7.64 12.77 2.79
C SER A 80 6.72 13.78 2.06
N ARG A 81 7.25 14.92 1.62
CA ARG A 81 6.47 16.03 1.01
C ARG A 81 5.57 15.58 -0.14
N HIS A 82 6.05 14.68 -0.98
CA HIS A 82 5.29 14.18 -2.14
C HIS A 82 4.08 13.35 -1.70
N VAL A 83 4.28 12.42 -0.75
CA VAL A 83 3.21 11.61 -0.18
C VAL A 83 2.21 12.47 0.61
N VAL A 84 2.72 13.40 1.41
CA VAL A 84 1.91 14.36 2.18
C VAL A 84 1.03 15.18 1.25
N LEU A 85 1.59 15.68 0.13
CA LEU A 85 0.82 16.46 -0.86
C LEU A 85 -0.29 15.61 -1.50
N ILE A 86 0.00 14.39 -1.91
CA ILE A 86 -1.00 13.48 -2.48
C ILE A 86 -2.14 13.25 -1.49
N LEU A 87 -1.82 12.90 -0.24
CA LEU A 87 -2.82 12.65 0.79
C LEU A 87 -3.64 13.91 1.12
N ALA A 88 -3.01 15.07 1.12
CA ALA A 88 -3.70 16.36 1.31
C ALA A 88 -4.70 16.63 0.19
N LEU A 89 -4.30 16.46 -1.08
CA LEU A 89 -5.19 16.63 -2.24
C LEU A 89 -6.36 15.64 -2.21
N ILE A 90 -6.10 14.37 -1.88
CA ILE A 90 -7.14 13.34 -1.73
C ILE A 90 -8.12 13.72 -0.63
N SER A 91 -7.65 14.17 0.53
CA SER A 91 -8.52 14.52 1.65
C SER A 91 -9.45 15.70 1.33
N ILE A 92 -8.93 16.69 0.61
CA ILE A 92 -9.72 17.81 0.08
C ILE A 92 -10.77 17.29 -0.91
N LEU A 93 -10.37 16.45 -1.85
CA LEU A 93 -11.27 15.88 -2.86
C LEU A 93 -12.43 15.10 -2.22
N ILE A 94 -12.15 14.27 -1.22
CA ILE A 94 -13.17 13.52 -0.48
C ILE A 94 -14.16 14.49 0.21
N GLY A 95 -13.66 15.53 0.85
CA GLY A 95 -14.51 16.54 1.50
C GLY A 95 -15.45 17.22 0.51
N LEU A 96 -14.97 17.60 -0.66
CA LEU A 96 -15.75 18.23 -1.71
C LEU A 96 -16.74 17.27 -2.38
N TRP A 97 -16.37 16.02 -2.63
CA TRP A 97 -17.26 15.01 -3.20
C TRP A 97 -18.42 14.65 -2.28
N LYS A 98 -18.18 14.68 -0.97
CA LYS A 98 -19.24 14.51 0.03
C LYS A 98 -20.18 15.70 0.08
N GLN A 99 -19.65 16.92 0.00
CA GLN A 99 -20.43 18.15 0.06
C GLN A 99 -21.31 18.34 -1.19
N ASN A 100 -20.72 18.26 -2.38
CA ASN A 100 -21.39 18.61 -3.62
C ASN A 100 -22.32 17.53 -4.17
N GLY A 101 -22.37 16.35 -3.51
CA GLY A 101 -23.21 15.23 -3.92
C GLY A 101 -22.57 14.30 -4.95
N THR A 102 -21.29 14.48 -5.33
CA THR A 102 -20.60 13.52 -6.21
C THR A 102 -20.63 12.12 -5.61
N LEU A 103 -20.31 11.97 -4.30
CA LEU A 103 -20.36 10.67 -3.64
C LEU A 103 -21.80 10.12 -3.56
N ALA A 104 -22.78 10.95 -3.24
CA ALA A 104 -24.19 10.55 -3.24
C ALA A 104 -24.65 10.08 -4.63
N THR A 105 -24.25 10.79 -5.69
CA THR A 105 -24.54 10.40 -7.08
C THR A 105 -23.89 9.06 -7.45
N LEU A 106 -22.65 8.83 -7.06
CA LEU A 106 -21.95 7.56 -7.28
C LEU A 106 -22.65 6.40 -6.55
N ILE A 107 -23.10 6.61 -5.32
CA ILE A 107 -23.86 5.62 -4.55
C ILE A 107 -25.20 5.36 -5.26
N TYR A 108 -25.93 6.41 -5.65
CA TYR A 108 -27.25 6.31 -6.30
C TYR A 108 -27.20 5.45 -7.57
N TYR A 109 -26.29 5.76 -8.50
CA TYR A 109 -26.15 4.99 -9.74
C TYR A 109 -25.44 3.65 -9.53
N GLY A 110 -24.55 3.56 -8.55
CA GLY A 110 -23.85 2.33 -8.18
C GLY A 110 -24.79 1.21 -7.76
N PHE A 111 -25.88 1.53 -7.08
CA PHE A 111 -26.91 0.54 -6.69
C PHE A 111 -27.51 -0.23 -7.88
N ALA A 112 -27.56 0.36 -9.09
CA ALA A 112 -28.07 -0.31 -10.28
C ALA A 112 -27.23 -1.51 -10.73
N PHE A 113 -25.97 -1.57 -10.31
CA PHE A 113 -25.01 -2.61 -10.71
C PHE A 113 -24.72 -3.64 -9.63
N ILE A 114 -25.28 -3.47 -8.41
CA ILE A 114 -24.99 -4.34 -7.28
C ILE A 114 -25.85 -5.60 -7.32
N ARG A 115 -25.20 -6.74 -7.12
CA ARG A 115 -25.81 -8.02 -6.78
C ARG A 115 -25.42 -8.38 -5.35
N PRO A 116 -26.33 -8.28 -4.37
CA PRO A 116 -26.02 -8.53 -2.96
C PRO A 116 -25.37 -9.88 -2.69
N GLU A 117 -25.78 -10.91 -3.47
CA GLU A 117 -25.32 -12.29 -3.27
C GLU A 117 -23.82 -12.48 -3.53
N VAL A 118 -23.25 -11.66 -4.41
CA VAL A 118 -21.85 -11.72 -4.83
C VAL A 118 -21.11 -10.41 -4.58
N PHE A 119 -21.63 -9.57 -3.69
CA PHE A 119 -21.12 -8.22 -3.47
C PHE A 119 -19.62 -8.18 -3.13
N LEU A 120 -19.14 -9.00 -2.19
CA LEU A 120 -17.71 -9.01 -1.82
C LEU A 120 -16.81 -9.46 -2.97
N VAL A 121 -17.27 -10.40 -3.78
CA VAL A 121 -16.54 -10.81 -5.00
C VAL A 121 -16.48 -9.65 -5.98
N MET A 122 -17.61 -8.94 -6.20
CA MET A 122 -17.66 -7.77 -7.07
C MET A 122 -16.73 -6.65 -6.55
N VAL A 123 -16.73 -6.38 -5.25
CA VAL A 123 -15.82 -5.40 -4.62
C VAL A 123 -14.37 -5.73 -4.91
N PHE A 124 -13.97 -6.98 -4.69
CA PHE A 124 -12.60 -7.43 -4.96
C PHE A 124 -12.24 -7.32 -6.45
N VAL A 125 -13.11 -7.80 -7.35
CA VAL A 125 -12.88 -7.78 -8.81
C VAL A 125 -12.81 -6.35 -9.34
N LEU A 126 -13.77 -5.49 -8.98
CA LEU A 126 -13.78 -4.09 -9.43
C LEU A 126 -12.56 -3.32 -8.92
N SER A 127 -12.20 -3.51 -7.64
CA SER A 127 -10.99 -2.91 -7.09
C SER A 127 -9.73 -3.42 -7.79
N SER A 128 -9.68 -4.71 -8.16
CA SER A 128 -8.56 -5.29 -8.90
C SER A 128 -8.45 -4.71 -10.32
N LEU A 129 -9.56 -4.59 -11.03
CA LEU A 129 -9.59 -4.03 -12.38
C LEU A 129 -9.13 -2.56 -12.39
N VAL A 130 -9.68 -1.75 -11.49
CA VAL A 130 -9.27 -0.34 -11.35
C VAL A 130 -7.81 -0.24 -10.93
N SER A 131 -7.34 -1.10 -10.01
CA SER A 131 -5.96 -1.13 -9.58
C SER A 131 -5.00 -1.51 -10.72
N MET A 132 -5.37 -2.45 -11.57
CA MET A 132 -4.57 -2.83 -12.75
C MET A 132 -4.45 -1.68 -13.77
N LEU A 133 -5.44 -0.79 -13.83
CA LEU A 133 -5.40 0.41 -14.68
C LEU A 133 -4.52 1.50 -14.05
N LEU A 134 -4.70 1.77 -12.75
CA LEU A 134 -4.03 2.86 -12.03
C LEU A 134 -2.59 2.51 -11.60
N GLY A 135 -2.31 1.25 -11.30
CA GLY A 135 -1.02 0.78 -10.80
C GLY A 135 -0.71 1.21 -9.37
N THR A 136 -1.73 1.56 -8.57
CA THR A 136 -1.53 2.04 -7.20
C THR A 136 -2.69 1.67 -6.27
N ALA A 137 -2.36 1.14 -5.08
CA ALA A 137 -3.36 0.78 -4.08
C ALA A 137 -4.07 2.02 -3.50
N VAL A 138 -3.34 3.11 -3.26
CA VAL A 138 -3.90 4.37 -2.74
C VAL A 138 -4.86 4.99 -3.76
N GLY A 139 -4.47 5.02 -5.04
CA GLY A 139 -5.33 5.52 -6.12
C GLY A 139 -6.62 4.73 -6.23
N THR A 140 -6.55 3.40 -6.14
CA THR A 140 -7.73 2.52 -6.18
C THR A 140 -8.66 2.76 -4.99
N ALA A 141 -8.12 2.80 -3.77
CA ALA A 141 -8.93 3.10 -2.59
C ALA A 141 -9.61 4.47 -2.66
N SER A 142 -8.90 5.48 -3.18
CA SER A 142 -9.37 6.87 -3.28
C SER A 142 -10.41 7.08 -4.39
N THR A 143 -10.53 6.16 -5.31
CA THR A 143 -11.49 6.22 -6.43
C THR A 143 -12.65 5.27 -6.18
N ILE A 144 -12.55 4.06 -6.70
CA ILE A 144 -13.63 3.07 -6.60
C ILE A 144 -13.86 2.61 -5.14
N GLY A 145 -12.80 2.61 -4.30
CA GLY A 145 -12.90 2.15 -2.92
C GLY A 145 -13.89 2.97 -2.09
N ILE A 146 -13.90 4.30 -2.23
CA ILE A 146 -14.83 5.18 -1.50
C ILE A 146 -16.27 4.86 -1.90
N VAL A 147 -16.53 4.65 -3.20
CA VAL A 147 -17.85 4.33 -3.73
C VAL A 147 -18.35 2.99 -3.18
N LEU A 148 -17.51 1.95 -3.29
CA LEU A 148 -17.83 0.61 -2.80
C LEU A 148 -18.06 0.60 -1.29
N MET A 149 -17.31 1.40 -0.55
CA MET A 149 -17.47 1.54 0.89
C MET A 149 -18.78 2.22 1.27
N GLY A 150 -19.16 3.29 0.54
CA GLY A 150 -20.45 3.96 0.71
C GLY A 150 -21.63 3.02 0.44
N LEU A 151 -21.56 2.24 -0.63
CA LEU A 151 -22.56 1.24 -0.98
C LEU A 151 -22.67 0.15 0.10
N ALA A 152 -21.55 -0.35 0.61
CA ALA A 152 -21.49 -1.36 1.66
C ALA A 152 -22.14 -0.87 2.97
N GLN A 153 -21.83 0.36 3.36
CA GLN A 153 -22.39 0.98 4.56
C GLN A 153 -23.91 1.14 4.46
N SER A 154 -24.41 1.52 3.28
CA SER A 154 -25.87 1.62 3.05
C SER A 154 -26.60 0.27 3.08
N MET A 155 -25.87 -0.83 2.83
CA MET A 155 -26.38 -2.21 2.94
C MET A 155 -26.14 -2.82 4.34
N GLY A 156 -25.67 -2.05 5.32
CA GLY A 156 -25.37 -2.54 6.67
C GLY A 156 -24.19 -3.53 6.75
N MET A 157 -23.33 -3.59 5.73
CA MET A 157 -22.20 -4.51 5.72
C MET A 157 -21.08 -4.05 6.67
N PRO A 158 -20.39 -4.98 7.38
CA PRO A 158 -19.28 -4.62 8.25
C PRO A 158 -18.15 -3.96 7.47
N GLY A 159 -17.77 -2.74 7.89
CA GLY A 159 -16.75 -1.93 7.21
C GLY A 159 -15.40 -2.63 7.05
N GLY A 160 -14.96 -3.37 8.05
CA GLY A 160 -13.70 -4.12 8.01
C GLY A 160 -13.66 -5.18 6.90
N VAL A 161 -14.77 -5.91 6.70
CA VAL A 161 -14.89 -6.95 5.66
C VAL A 161 -14.76 -6.34 4.26
N VAL A 162 -15.50 -5.26 4.02
CA VAL A 162 -15.53 -4.59 2.71
C VAL A 162 -14.21 -3.86 2.44
N ALA A 163 -13.67 -3.15 3.43
CA ALA A 163 -12.36 -2.53 3.31
C ALA A 163 -11.27 -3.56 3.01
N GLY A 164 -11.34 -4.75 3.63
CA GLY A 164 -10.44 -5.87 3.32
C GLY A 164 -10.52 -6.32 1.87
N ALA A 165 -11.73 -6.42 1.30
CA ALA A 165 -11.92 -6.79 -0.10
C ALA A 165 -11.40 -5.69 -1.06
N ILE A 166 -11.63 -4.40 -0.73
CA ILE A 166 -11.12 -3.26 -1.49
C ILE A 166 -9.58 -3.25 -1.47
N VAL A 167 -8.98 -3.37 -0.29
CA VAL A 167 -7.52 -3.38 -0.11
C VAL A 167 -6.90 -4.59 -0.82
N ALA A 168 -7.47 -5.77 -0.67
CA ALA A 168 -7.04 -6.97 -1.39
C ALA A 168 -7.01 -6.73 -2.90
N GLY A 169 -8.07 -6.18 -3.48
CA GLY A 169 -8.14 -5.85 -4.90
C GLY A 169 -7.17 -4.73 -5.31
N ALA A 170 -7.02 -3.72 -4.47
CA ALA A 170 -6.11 -2.60 -4.72
C ALA A 170 -4.64 -3.04 -4.83
N PHE A 171 -4.22 -4.03 -4.06
CA PHE A 171 -2.86 -4.56 -4.11
C PHE A 171 -2.60 -5.49 -5.30
N VAL A 172 -3.62 -5.97 -6.00
CA VAL A 172 -3.44 -6.73 -7.25
C VAL A 172 -2.69 -5.88 -8.28
N GLY A 173 -3.13 -4.66 -8.54
CA GLY A 173 -2.48 -3.77 -9.49
C GLY A 173 -1.23 -3.10 -8.95
N ASP A 174 -1.20 -2.71 -7.69
CA ASP A 174 -0.01 -2.12 -7.05
C ASP A 174 1.22 -3.04 -7.18
N ARG A 175 1.00 -4.36 -7.13
CA ARG A 175 2.02 -5.38 -7.31
C ARG A 175 2.32 -5.71 -8.77
N SER A 176 1.33 -5.69 -9.66
CA SER A 176 1.42 -6.37 -10.97
C SER A 176 0.85 -5.58 -12.15
N ALA A 177 0.50 -4.31 -11.99
CA ALA A 177 0.12 -3.49 -13.13
C ALA A 177 1.37 -3.04 -13.94
N PRO A 178 1.27 -2.89 -15.27
CA PRO A 178 2.33 -2.32 -16.09
C PRO A 178 2.71 -0.89 -15.68
N THR A 179 1.79 -0.18 -15.02
CA THR A 179 1.94 1.19 -14.50
C THR A 179 2.44 1.25 -13.06
N SER A 180 2.65 0.10 -12.40
CA SER A 180 3.04 0.01 -10.99
C SER A 180 4.44 0.57 -10.74
N GLY A 181 4.54 1.59 -9.86
CA GLY A 181 5.82 2.11 -9.38
C GLY A 181 6.65 1.06 -8.63
N PRO A 182 6.08 0.32 -7.68
CA PRO A 182 6.76 -0.80 -7.01
C PRO A 182 7.33 -1.85 -7.97
N LEU A 183 6.58 -2.27 -9.01
CA LEU A 183 7.06 -3.24 -9.99
C LEU A 183 8.30 -2.74 -10.74
N HIS A 184 8.28 -1.49 -11.18
CA HIS A 184 9.43 -0.86 -11.85
C HIS A 184 10.64 -0.72 -10.92
N LEU A 185 10.41 -0.38 -9.65
CA LEU A 185 11.46 -0.30 -8.63
C LEU A 185 12.09 -1.68 -8.39
N ILE A 186 11.29 -2.75 -8.31
CA ILE A 186 11.78 -4.12 -8.18
C ILE A 186 12.64 -4.47 -9.40
N ALA A 187 12.15 -4.24 -10.61
CA ALA A 187 12.85 -4.54 -11.85
C ALA A 187 14.22 -3.85 -11.91
N THR A 188 14.26 -2.56 -11.58
CA THR A 188 15.50 -1.77 -11.54
C THR A 188 16.45 -2.29 -10.48
N THR A 189 15.96 -2.59 -9.28
CA THR A 189 16.78 -3.04 -8.14
C THR A 189 17.35 -4.44 -8.36
N THR A 190 16.58 -5.35 -8.96
CA THR A 190 17.02 -6.73 -9.23
C THR A 190 17.78 -6.86 -10.55
N GLY A 191 17.82 -5.81 -11.37
CA GLY A 191 18.51 -5.78 -12.67
C GLY A 191 17.83 -6.65 -13.73
N VAL A 192 16.48 -6.76 -13.70
CA VAL A 192 15.67 -7.46 -14.70
C VAL A 192 14.83 -6.47 -15.50
N ARG A 193 14.34 -6.87 -16.68
CA ARG A 193 13.41 -6.04 -17.46
C ARG A 193 12.01 -6.07 -16.84
N SER A 194 11.38 -4.90 -16.73
CA SER A 194 10.03 -4.77 -16.15
C SER A 194 8.99 -5.67 -16.83
N GLU A 195 9.08 -5.80 -18.16
CA GLU A 195 8.17 -6.64 -18.95
C GLU A 195 8.33 -8.14 -18.64
N GLU A 196 9.56 -8.60 -18.44
CA GLU A 196 9.85 -10.00 -18.09
C GLU A 196 9.41 -10.30 -16.67
N LEU A 197 9.67 -9.36 -15.75
CA LEU A 197 9.21 -9.47 -14.37
C LEU A 197 7.69 -9.51 -14.30
N LEU A 198 7.00 -8.62 -15.03
CA LEU A 198 5.55 -8.59 -15.10
C LEU A 198 4.97 -9.94 -15.53
N ARG A 199 5.48 -10.52 -16.62
CA ARG A 199 5.06 -11.85 -17.09
C ARG A 199 5.31 -12.93 -16.04
N TYR A 200 6.44 -12.87 -15.35
CA TYR A 200 6.81 -13.87 -14.35
C TYR A 200 5.99 -13.76 -13.06
N VAL A 201 5.62 -12.55 -12.66
CA VAL A 201 4.74 -12.25 -11.51
C VAL A 201 3.36 -12.90 -11.68
N PHE A 202 2.85 -13.05 -12.91
CA PHE A 202 1.57 -13.71 -13.17
C PHE A 202 1.55 -15.19 -12.74
N SER A 203 2.69 -15.84 -12.64
CA SER A 203 2.77 -17.24 -12.16
C SER A 203 2.21 -17.42 -10.73
N THR A 204 2.43 -16.48 -9.84
CA THR A 204 1.89 -16.46 -8.47
C THR A 204 0.63 -15.64 -8.35
N LEU A 205 0.42 -14.64 -9.23
CA LEU A 205 -0.79 -13.81 -9.25
C LEU A 205 -2.04 -14.65 -9.47
N ILE A 206 -2.05 -15.49 -10.51
CA ILE A 206 -3.25 -16.27 -10.89
C ILE A 206 -3.72 -17.16 -9.74
N PRO A 207 -2.89 -18.05 -9.15
CA PRO A 207 -3.36 -18.88 -8.04
C PRO A 207 -3.76 -18.04 -6.81
N THR A 208 -3.03 -16.98 -6.47
CA THR A 208 -3.39 -16.08 -5.35
C THR A 208 -4.73 -15.39 -5.61
N TYR A 209 -4.97 -14.93 -6.83
CA TYR A 209 -6.21 -14.26 -7.22
C TYR A 209 -7.41 -15.21 -7.13
N LEU A 210 -7.28 -16.44 -7.64
CA LEU A 210 -8.33 -17.44 -7.58
C LEU A 210 -8.65 -17.87 -6.14
N LEU A 211 -7.64 -18.02 -5.29
CA LEU A 211 -7.83 -18.29 -3.87
C LEU A 211 -8.54 -17.13 -3.18
N SER A 212 -8.19 -15.88 -3.51
CA SER A 212 -8.85 -14.69 -2.98
C SER A 212 -10.31 -14.59 -3.43
N LEU A 213 -10.60 -14.91 -4.70
CA LEU A 213 -12.00 -15.00 -5.20
C LEU A 213 -12.81 -16.01 -4.41
N GLY A 214 -12.25 -17.22 -4.19
CA GLY A 214 -12.89 -18.26 -3.37
C GLY A 214 -13.13 -17.79 -1.93
N PHE A 215 -12.15 -17.12 -1.34
CA PHE A 215 -12.28 -16.55 0.00
C PHE A 215 -13.40 -15.50 0.08
N PHE A 216 -13.48 -14.55 -0.85
CA PHE A 216 -14.54 -13.54 -0.85
C PHE A 216 -15.91 -14.10 -1.20
N TYR A 217 -15.97 -15.16 -2.01
CA TYR A 217 -17.21 -15.89 -2.26
C TYR A 217 -17.73 -16.56 -0.97
N LEU A 218 -16.87 -17.30 -0.27
CA LEU A 218 -17.22 -17.93 1.02
C LEU A 218 -17.58 -16.89 2.09
N LEU A 219 -16.82 -15.80 2.15
CA LEU A 219 -17.08 -14.71 3.08
C LEU A 219 -18.42 -14.02 2.76
N GLY A 220 -18.77 -13.88 1.49
CA GLY A 220 -20.06 -13.37 1.03
C GLY A 220 -21.25 -14.24 1.43
N LEU A 221 -21.04 -15.55 1.59
CA LEU A 221 -22.08 -16.44 2.14
C LEU A 221 -22.32 -16.22 3.63
N LEU A 222 -21.28 -15.80 4.39
CA LEU A 222 -21.36 -15.54 5.82
C LEU A 222 -21.92 -14.14 6.12
N TYR A 223 -21.53 -13.14 5.33
CA TYR A 223 -21.94 -11.74 5.48
C TYR A 223 -22.92 -11.35 4.36
N ARG A 224 -23.96 -12.13 4.20
CA ARG A 224 -25.03 -11.74 3.26
C ARG A 224 -25.71 -10.47 3.80
N PRO A 225 -25.82 -9.40 2.99
CA PRO A 225 -26.72 -8.33 3.32
C PRO A 225 -28.11 -8.95 3.52
N GLU A 226 -28.86 -8.52 4.54
CA GLU A 226 -30.28 -8.87 4.64
C GLU A 226 -30.90 -8.58 3.28
N ALA A 227 -31.71 -9.51 2.78
CA ALA A 227 -32.20 -9.52 1.41
C ALA A 227 -32.61 -8.10 0.98
N VAL A 228 -31.74 -7.45 0.20
CA VAL A 228 -32.01 -6.11 -0.30
C VAL A 228 -33.02 -6.31 -1.43
N ASP A 229 -34.29 -6.36 -1.07
CA ASP A 229 -35.39 -6.36 -2.00
C ASP A 229 -35.25 -5.15 -2.94
N PRO A 230 -35.53 -5.27 -4.26
CA PRO A 230 -35.54 -4.15 -5.20
C PRO A 230 -36.33 -2.92 -4.70
N GLY A 231 -37.35 -3.11 -3.87
CA GLY A 231 -38.06 -2.06 -3.16
C GLY A 231 -37.18 -1.30 -2.16
N THR A 232 -36.34 -2.00 -1.42
CA THR A 232 -35.40 -1.40 -0.45
C THR A 232 -34.34 -0.55 -1.17
N ILE A 233 -33.79 -1.03 -2.30
CA ILE A 233 -32.83 -0.25 -3.11
C ILE A 233 -33.46 1.05 -3.60
N ARG A 234 -34.69 0.98 -4.13
CA ARG A 234 -35.42 2.17 -4.56
C ARG A 234 -35.68 3.13 -3.41
N GLY A 235 -36.09 2.63 -2.26
CA GLY A 235 -36.28 3.43 -1.05
C GLY A 235 -34.98 4.15 -0.63
N PHE A 236 -33.83 3.48 -0.68
CA PHE A 236 -32.53 4.12 -0.43
C PHE A 236 -32.18 5.18 -1.46
N GLN A 237 -32.44 4.91 -2.75
CA GLN A 237 -32.21 5.89 -3.82
C GLN A 237 -33.12 7.13 -3.66
N GLU A 238 -34.38 6.94 -3.34
CA GLU A 238 -35.33 8.03 -3.09
C GLU A 238 -34.95 8.88 -1.88
N LEU A 239 -34.57 8.22 -0.76
CA LEU A 239 -34.09 8.91 0.44
C LEU A 239 -32.79 9.69 0.15
N LEU A 240 -31.88 9.12 -0.62
CA LEU A 240 -30.63 9.77 -0.98
C LEU A 240 -30.86 10.98 -1.87
N ALA A 241 -31.68 10.83 -2.93
CA ALA A 241 -32.01 11.90 -3.86
C ALA A 241 -32.89 13.00 -3.24
N GLY A 242 -33.69 12.67 -2.22
CA GLY A 242 -34.50 13.64 -1.48
C GLY A 242 -33.71 14.57 -0.56
N HIS A 243 -32.52 14.14 -0.10
CA HIS A 243 -31.72 14.88 0.91
C HIS A 243 -30.37 15.39 0.38
N TYR A 244 -29.86 14.82 -0.70
CA TYR A 244 -28.54 15.17 -1.26
C TYR A 244 -28.64 15.46 -2.76
N PRO A 245 -27.81 16.34 -3.30
CA PRO A 245 -27.73 16.55 -4.74
C PRO A 245 -27.35 15.26 -5.47
N VAL A 246 -28.20 14.81 -6.40
CA VAL A 246 -27.94 13.66 -7.27
C VAL A 246 -28.16 14.12 -8.71
N ALA A 247 -27.10 14.18 -9.51
CA ALA A 247 -27.16 14.60 -10.90
C ALA A 247 -26.01 14.01 -11.73
N LEU A 248 -26.27 13.72 -13.01
CA LEU A 248 -25.27 13.10 -13.90
C LEU A 248 -23.97 13.91 -14.05
N TYR A 249 -24.06 15.26 -14.04
CA TYR A 249 -22.87 16.11 -14.17
C TYR A 249 -21.90 15.95 -12.98
N LEU A 250 -22.39 15.50 -11.82
CA LEU A 250 -21.58 15.22 -10.64
C LEU A 250 -20.70 13.97 -10.78
N LEU A 251 -20.94 13.13 -11.79
CA LEU A 251 -20.04 12.03 -12.15
C LEU A 251 -18.78 12.51 -12.90
N LEU A 252 -18.84 13.71 -13.51
CA LEU A 252 -17.76 14.27 -14.31
C LEU A 252 -16.38 14.28 -13.60
N PRO A 253 -16.26 14.73 -12.34
CA PRO A 253 -14.98 14.71 -11.65
C PRO A 253 -14.41 13.29 -11.50
N THR A 254 -15.25 12.31 -11.19
CA THR A 254 -14.82 10.91 -11.04
C THR A 254 -14.43 10.30 -12.38
N LEU A 255 -15.21 10.54 -13.43
CA LEU A 255 -14.91 10.09 -14.78
C LEU A 255 -13.61 10.73 -15.29
N LEU A 256 -13.40 12.02 -15.00
CA LEU A 256 -12.16 12.72 -15.32
C LEU A 256 -10.95 12.10 -14.59
N LEU A 257 -11.09 11.85 -13.28
CA LEU A 257 -10.04 11.19 -12.49
C LEU A 257 -9.61 9.85 -13.11
N LEU A 258 -10.59 9.02 -13.48
CA LEU A 258 -10.34 7.72 -14.11
C LEU A 258 -9.75 7.87 -15.52
N ALA A 259 -10.30 8.76 -16.35
CA ALA A 259 -9.82 8.98 -17.71
C ALA A 259 -8.36 9.46 -17.72
N LEU A 260 -8.01 10.44 -16.88
CA LEU A 260 -6.65 10.96 -16.77
C LEU A 260 -5.67 9.89 -16.24
N ALA A 261 -6.14 9.02 -15.33
CA ALA A 261 -5.34 7.91 -14.86
C ALA A 261 -5.09 6.86 -15.95
N VAL A 262 -6.10 6.53 -16.78
CA VAL A 262 -5.95 5.66 -17.97
C VAL A 262 -5.01 6.30 -18.99
N CYS A 263 -5.04 7.62 -19.15
CA CYS A 263 -4.07 8.39 -19.97
C CYS A 263 -2.66 8.46 -19.34
N ARG A 264 -2.42 7.78 -18.21
CA ARG A 264 -1.13 7.74 -17.51
C ARG A 264 -0.63 9.09 -17.02
N LEU A 265 -1.53 10.03 -16.73
CA LEU A 265 -1.15 11.29 -16.12
C LEU A 265 -0.69 11.02 -14.67
N GLU A 266 0.40 11.68 -14.25
CA GLU A 266 0.90 11.58 -12.88
C GLU A 266 -0.18 11.95 -11.86
N ILE A 267 -0.13 11.32 -10.67
CA ILE A 267 -1.19 11.42 -9.66
C ILE A 267 -1.45 12.87 -9.20
N ILE A 268 -0.42 13.70 -9.04
CA ILE A 268 -0.59 15.09 -8.55
C ILE A 268 -1.31 15.96 -9.59
N PRO A 269 -0.87 16.07 -10.85
CA PRO A 269 -1.63 16.79 -11.88
C PRO A 269 -3.05 16.24 -12.06
N ASN A 270 -3.24 14.92 -12.03
CA ASN A 270 -4.55 14.29 -12.13
C ASN A 270 -5.49 14.77 -11.01
N LEU A 271 -5.02 14.74 -9.76
CA LEU A 271 -5.79 15.22 -8.60
C LEU A 271 -6.10 16.72 -8.71
N LEU A 272 -5.18 17.55 -9.21
CA LEU A 272 -5.39 18.98 -9.38
C LEU A 272 -6.46 19.26 -10.44
N PHE A 273 -6.42 18.60 -11.61
CA PHE A 273 -7.46 18.71 -12.62
C PHE A 273 -8.83 18.24 -12.09
N THR A 274 -8.85 17.13 -11.38
CA THR A 274 -10.06 16.59 -10.77
C THR A 274 -10.63 17.54 -9.70
N LEU A 275 -9.79 18.14 -8.86
CA LEU A 275 -10.19 19.15 -7.88
C LEU A 275 -10.77 20.38 -8.55
N THR A 276 -10.15 20.85 -9.64
CA THR A 276 -10.67 21.98 -10.42
C THR A 276 -12.05 21.66 -11.00
N ALA A 277 -12.22 20.49 -11.61
CA ALA A 277 -13.52 20.04 -12.10
C ALA A 277 -14.55 19.93 -10.97
N THR A 278 -14.16 19.38 -9.82
CA THR A 278 -15.02 19.29 -8.63
C THR A 278 -15.46 20.65 -8.14
N PHE A 279 -14.54 21.62 -8.09
CA PHE A 279 -14.82 23.00 -7.69
C PHE A 279 -15.82 23.66 -8.63
N ILE A 280 -15.63 23.53 -9.95
CA ILE A 280 -16.58 24.03 -10.97
C ILE A 280 -17.95 23.38 -10.80
N CYS A 281 -18.03 22.05 -10.65
CA CYS A 281 -19.29 21.36 -10.40
C CYS A 281 -19.97 21.82 -9.11
N SER A 282 -19.21 22.14 -8.06
CA SER A 282 -19.75 22.64 -6.80
C SER A 282 -20.35 24.06 -6.97
N LEU A 283 -19.67 24.94 -7.71
CA LEU A 283 -20.20 26.28 -8.03
C LEU A 283 -21.46 26.19 -8.88
N TYR A 284 -21.46 25.30 -9.90
CA TYR A 284 -22.64 25.08 -10.74
C TYR A 284 -23.82 24.52 -9.93
N GLY A 285 -23.55 23.69 -8.93
CA GLY A 285 -24.54 23.19 -7.97
C GLY A 285 -25.05 24.21 -6.95
N GLY A 286 -24.60 25.48 -7.03
CA GLY A 286 -25.08 26.58 -6.18
C GLY A 286 -24.37 26.71 -4.82
N PHE A 287 -23.28 25.94 -4.59
CA PHE A 287 -22.52 26.07 -3.35
C PHE A 287 -21.68 27.36 -3.35
N SER A 288 -21.70 28.09 -2.24
CA SER A 288 -20.88 29.30 -2.09
C SER A 288 -19.40 28.95 -2.02
N PRO A 289 -18.48 29.81 -2.52
CA PRO A 289 -17.04 29.59 -2.39
C PRO A 289 -16.58 29.38 -0.93
N ALA A 290 -17.23 30.05 0.02
CA ALA A 290 -16.94 29.90 1.46
C ALA A 290 -17.27 28.49 1.97
N ALA A 291 -18.43 27.94 1.59
CA ALA A 291 -18.83 26.59 1.95
C ALA A 291 -17.91 25.53 1.31
N ILE A 292 -17.51 25.73 0.05
CA ILE A 292 -16.54 24.86 -0.63
C ILE A 292 -15.20 24.86 0.11
N PHE A 293 -14.69 26.04 0.45
CA PHE A 293 -13.43 26.18 1.19
C PHE A 293 -13.51 25.57 2.60
N GLN A 294 -14.64 25.76 3.29
CA GLN A 294 -14.89 25.14 4.60
C GLN A 294 -14.80 23.60 4.50
N SER A 295 -15.48 22.99 3.53
CA SER A 295 -15.46 21.53 3.34
C SER A 295 -14.10 21.03 2.86
N ALA A 296 -13.37 21.80 2.08
CA ALA A 296 -11.99 21.49 1.71
C ALA A 296 -11.04 21.42 2.93
N LEU A 297 -11.22 22.28 3.91
CA LEU A 297 -10.37 22.34 5.10
C LEU A 297 -10.85 21.41 6.23
N TRP A 298 -12.09 21.55 6.65
CA TRP A 298 -12.64 20.84 7.83
C TRP A 298 -13.37 19.55 7.46
N GLY A 299 -13.71 19.37 6.18
CA GLY A 299 -14.57 18.29 5.70
C GLY A 299 -16.05 18.66 5.70
N TYR A 300 -16.83 17.78 5.09
CA TYR A 300 -18.28 17.95 5.07
C TYR A 300 -18.92 17.33 6.32
N SER A 301 -19.86 18.04 6.93
CA SER A 301 -20.61 17.59 8.10
C SER A 301 -22.09 17.90 7.88
N PRO A 302 -22.85 16.94 7.31
CA PRO A 302 -24.29 17.08 7.19
C PRO A 302 -24.95 17.08 8.57
N ALA A 303 -26.20 17.52 8.67
CA ALA A 303 -26.96 17.43 9.91
C ALA A 303 -27.08 15.95 10.34
N ALA A 304 -26.91 15.69 11.65
CA ALA A 304 -26.78 14.32 12.17
C ALA A 304 -28.06 13.45 12.04
N ASP A 305 -29.21 14.11 11.89
CA ASP A 305 -30.52 13.51 11.66
C ASP A 305 -30.80 13.10 10.21
N LEU A 306 -29.93 13.53 9.28
CA LEU A 306 -30.10 13.18 7.88
C LEU A 306 -29.73 11.71 7.59
N PRO A 307 -30.47 11.05 6.70
CA PRO A 307 -30.11 9.72 6.20
C PRO A 307 -28.68 9.74 5.62
N PHE A 308 -27.92 8.69 5.87
CA PHE A 308 -26.53 8.56 5.39
C PHE A 308 -25.54 9.63 5.91
N ALA A 309 -25.90 10.42 6.95
CA ALA A 309 -25.01 11.44 7.48
C ALA A 309 -23.64 10.87 7.89
N ALA A 310 -23.61 9.69 8.50
CA ALA A 310 -22.36 9.02 8.88
C ALA A 310 -21.46 8.67 7.67
N VAL A 311 -22.06 8.22 6.56
CA VAL A 311 -21.35 7.88 5.29
C VAL A 311 -20.83 9.13 4.60
N LEU A 312 -21.65 10.18 4.57
CA LEU A 312 -21.36 11.43 3.85
C LEU A 312 -20.63 12.47 4.70
N SER A 313 -20.38 12.24 6.00
CA SER A 313 -19.55 13.09 6.83
C SER A 313 -18.05 12.84 6.63
N GLY A 314 -17.22 13.86 6.91
CA GLY A 314 -15.76 13.76 6.92
C GLY A 314 -15.06 14.26 5.66
N GLY A 315 -13.84 13.79 5.39
CA GLY A 315 -12.94 14.39 4.39
C GLY A 315 -12.33 15.70 4.91
N GLY A 316 -11.71 16.47 4.00
CA GLY A 316 -11.08 17.74 4.33
C GLY A 316 -9.67 17.61 4.94
N LEU A 317 -8.83 18.62 4.71
CA LEU A 317 -7.41 18.58 5.02
C LEU A 317 -7.12 18.31 6.50
N LEU A 318 -7.88 18.93 7.41
CA LEU A 318 -7.64 18.82 8.87
C LEU A 318 -8.04 17.45 9.43
N SER A 319 -8.94 16.72 8.80
CA SER A 319 -9.28 15.35 9.19
C SER A 319 -8.10 14.40 9.03
N PHE A 320 -7.20 14.70 8.08
CA PHE A 320 -6.03 13.88 7.77
C PHE A 320 -4.76 14.24 8.55
N ARG A 321 -4.82 15.22 9.46
CA ARG A 321 -3.63 15.70 10.21
C ARG A 321 -2.84 14.59 10.92
N ALA A 322 -3.55 13.66 11.56
CA ALA A 322 -2.88 12.55 12.26
C ALA A 322 -2.05 11.67 11.34
N ILE A 323 -2.51 11.50 10.12
CA ILE A 323 -1.88 10.68 9.09
C ILE A 323 -0.70 11.36 8.47
N LEU A 324 -0.84 12.64 8.18
CA LEU A 324 0.29 13.43 7.71
C LEU A 324 1.44 13.35 8.72
N LEU A 325 1.14 13.43 10.03
CA LEU A 325 2.13 13.24 11.09
C LEU A 325 2.74 11.83 11.09
N VAL A 326 1.93 10.78 10.88
CA VAL A 326 2.43 9.40 10.76
C VAL A 326 3.41 9.28 9.60
N VAL A 327 3.06 9.76 8.41
CA VAL A 327 3.92 9.69 7.22
C VAL A 327 5.22 10.46 7.46
N MET A 328 5.16 11.66 8.01
CA MET A 328 6.34 12.46 8.31
C MET A 328 7.26 11.77 9.33
N ALA A 329 6.72 11.24 10.41
CA ALA A 329 7.49 10.53 11.43
C ALA A 329 8.10 9.22 10.88
N ALA A 330 7.32 8.45 10.13
CA ALA A 330 7.77 7.20 9.50
C ALA A 330 8.92 7.44 8.52
N MET A 331 8.79 8.41 7.62
CA MET A 331 9.83 8.74 6.64
C MET A 331 11.10 9.29 7.29
N SER A 332 10.96 10.03 8.39
CA SER A 332 12.09 10.54 9.18
C SER A 332 12.84 9.39 9.87
N LEU A 333 12.11 8.46 10.48
CA LEU A 333 12.69 7.26 11.11
C LEU A 333 13.39 6.38 10.06
N THR A 334 12.75 6.11 8.93
CA THR A 334 13.33 5.35 7.81
C THR A 334 14.63 5.98 7.33
N SER A 335 14.64 7.30 7.10
CA SER A 335 15.82 8.02 6.64
C SER A 335 16.99 7.92 7.64
N LEU A 336 16.71 7.95 8.94
CA LEU A 336 17.72 7.78 9.98
C LEU A 336 18.24 6.34 10.04
N LEU A 337 17.37 5.32 9.90
CA LEU A 337 17.76 3.90 9.86
C LEU A 337 18.60 3.58 8.61
N GLU A 338 18.27 4.14 7.45
CA GLU A 338 19.06 4.03 6.22
C GLU A 338 20.44 4.66 6.39
N ASP A 339 20.50 5.89 6.91
CA ASP A 339 21.73 6.66 7.08
C ASP A 339 22.71 6.07 8.14
N THR A 340 22.20 5.21 9.01
CA THR A 340 22.99 4.44 9.99
C THR A 340 23.37 3.03 9.52
N GLY A 341 22.81 2.56 8.42
CA GLY A 341 23.04 1.21 7.87
C GLY A 341 22.46 0.07 8.71
N VAL A 342 21.61 0.38 9.71
CA VAL A 342 21.06 -0.61 10.65
C VAL A 342 20.32 -1.73 9.94
N ILE A 343 19.50 -1.39 8.95
CA ILE A 343 18.67 -2.38 8.23
C ILE A 343 19.57 -3.37 7.47
N HIS A 344 20.55 -2.87 6.71
CA HIS A 344 21.49 -3.70 5.95
C HIS A 344 22.30 -4.62 6.87
N GLN A 345 22.74 -4.09 8.01
CA GLN A 345 23.56 -4.82 8.94
C GLN A 345 22.81 -5.93 9.69
N ALA A 346 21.54 -5.69 10.02
CA ALA A 346 20.68 -6.70 10.62
C ALA A 346 20.44 -7.89 9.68
N MET A 347 20.34 -7.64 8.37
CA MET A 347 20.08 -8.66 7.35
C MET A 347 21.33 -9.44 6.96
N ALA A 348 22.48 -8.79 6.89
CA ALA A 348 23.75 -9.40 6.43
C ALA A 348 24.16 -10.65 7.24
N SER A 349 23.84 -10.68 8.54
CA SER A 349 24.20 -11.82 9.43
C SER A 349 23.44 -13.12 9.16
N VAL A 350 22.34 -13.06 8.39
CA VAL A 350 21.51 -14.24 8.08
C VAL A 350 21.94 -14.92 6.78
N LEU A 351 22.65 -14.20 5.90
CA LEU A 351 22.97 -14.65 4.53
C LEU A 351 23.83 -15.92 4.51
N ASP A 352 24.74 -16.05 5.47
CA ASP A 352 25.67 -17.18 5.54
C ASP A 352 24.98 -18.51 5.88
N HIS A 353 23.75 -18.45 6.39
CA HIS A 353 22.95 -19.61 6.79
C HIS A 353 21.98 -20.10 5.71
N ILE A 354 21.95 -19.45 4.54
CA ILE A 354 21.04 -19.81 3.44
C ILE A 354 21.75 -20.77 2.49
N HIS A 355 21.34 -22.05 2.48
CA HIS A 355 21.94 -23.11 1.68
C HIS A 355 21.00 -23.73 0.66
N THR A 356 19.69 -23.54 0.80
CA THR A 356 18.68 -24.15 -0.09
C THR A 356 17.75 -23.12 -0.71
N VAL A 357 17.12 -23.48 -1.83
CA VAL A 357 16.17 -22.59 -2.54
C VAL A 357 14.95 -22.23 -1.66
N PRO A 358 14.31 -23.16 -0.94
CA PRO A 358 13.24 -22.82 -0.01
C PRO A 358 13.67 -21.81 1.08
N GLN A 359 14.87 -22.02 1.67
CA GLN A 359 15.42 -21.09 2.66
C GLN A 359 15.63 -19.69 2.05
N LEU A 360 16.10 -19.63 0.80
CA LEU A 360 16.32 -18.36 0.09
C LEU A 360 15.02 -17.59 -0.12
N ILE A 361 13.96 -18.27 -0.58
CA ILE A 361 12.65 -17.65 -0.79
C ILE A 361 12.03 -17.21 0.53
N LEU A 362 12.12 -18.06 1.56
CA LEU A 362 11.64 -17.71 2.90
C LEU A 362 12.41 -16.50 3.47
N ALA A 363 13.73 -16.49 3.35
CA ALA A 363 14.55 -15.36 3.79
C ALA A 363 14.20 -14.07 3.03
N THR A 364 14.02 -14.15 1.70
CA THR A 364 13.57 -13.02 0.89
C THR A 364 12.23 -12.49 1.38
N SER A 365 11.28 -13.40 1.64
CA SER A 365 9.94 -13.07 2.15
C SER A 365 10.02 -12.37 3.51
N LEU A 366 10.77 -12.94 4.45
CA LEU A 366 10.95 -12.37 5.78
C LEU A 366 11.64 -11.00 5.72
N PHE A 367 12.70 -10.87 4.93
CA PHE A 367 13.42 -9.60 4.78
C PHE A 367 12.53 -8.51 4.16
N SER A 368 11.71 -8.86 3.18
CA SER A 368 10.77 -7.91 2.58
C SER A 368 9.69 -7.49 3.58
N ILE A 369 9.04 -8.42 4.28
CA ILE A 369 8.00 -8.11 5.26
C ILE A 369 8.57 -7.32 6.45
N LEU A 370 9.73 -7.74 6.99
CA LEU A 370 10.42 -7.01 8.05
C LEU A 370 10.88 -5.62 7.57
N GLY A 371 11.29 -5.51 6.30
CA GLY A 371 11.62 -4.23 5.68
C GLY A 371 10.45 -3.25 5.72
N VAL A 372 9.23 -3.69 5.39
CA VAL A 372 8.01 -2.87 5.55
C VAL A 372 7.76 -2.55 7.02
N ALA A 373 7.83 -3.55 7.89
CA ALA A 373 7.50 -3.41 9.31
C ALA A 373 8.44 -2.42 10.02
N VAL A 374 9.71 -2.39 9.63
CA VAL A 374 10.74 -1.53 10.23
C VAL A 374 10.83 -0.17 9.57
N ALA A 375 10.72 -0.12 8.24
CA ALA A 375 10.91 1.12 7.49
C ALA A 375 9.59 1.81 7.10
N PHE A 376 8.45 1.22 7.42
CA PHE A 376 7.10 1.78 7.19
C PHE A 376 6.77 2.06 5.71
N THR A 377 7.66 1.70 4.78
CA THR A 377 7.51 1.93 3.34
C THR A 377 7.83 0.69 2.53
N GLN A 378 7.17 0.54 1.39
CA GLN A 378 7.47 -0.52 0.42
C GLN A 378 8.88 -0.37 -0.18
N THR A 379 9.42 0.85 -0.27
CA THR A 379 10.72 1.12 -0.91
C THR A 379 11.84 0.31 -0.26
N VAL A 380 11.94 0.32 1.06
CA VAL A 380 12.99 -0.44 1.78
C VAL A 380 12.78 -1.95 1.65
N ALA A 381 11.52 -2.38 1.70
CA ALA A 381 11.15 -3.78 1.50
C ALA A 381 11.50 -4.32 0.10
N ILE A 382 11.65 -3.43 -0.87
CA ILE A 382 12.06 -3.75 -2.25
C ILE A 382 13.58 -3.64 -2.38
N VAL A 383 14.14 -2.48 -2.05
CA VAL A 383 15.54 -2.14 -2.35
C VAL A 383 16.51 -2.99 -1.55
N VAL A 384 16.25 -3.19 -0.25
CA VAL A 384 17.20 -3.90 0.60
C VAL A 384 17.32 -5.39 0.24
N PRO A 385 16.24 -6.20 0.22
CA PRO A 385 16.38 -7.59 -0.20
C PRO A 385 16.80 -7.71 -1.67
N GLY A 386 16.32 -6.81 -2.55
CA GLY A 386 16.67 -6.78 -3.96
C GLY A 386 18.16 -6.55 -4.24
N THR A 387 18.88 -5.85 -3.36
CA THR A 387 20.34 -5.63 -3.46
C THR A 387 21.14 -6.65 -2.69
N VAL A 388 20.73 -6.94 -1.45
CA VAL A 388 21.52 -7.78 -0.52
C VAL A 388 21.51 -9.26 -0.92
N LEU A 389 20.39 -9.76 -1.48
CA LEU A 389 20.22 -11.19 -1.78
C LEU A 389 20.70 -11.59 -3.19
N GLN A 390 21.04 -10.65 -4.08
CA GLN A 390 21.43 -10.99 -5.46
C GLN A 390 22.58 -12.00 -5.54
N SER A 391 23.63 -11.82 -4.72
CA SER A 391 24.76 -12.74 -4.67
C SER A 391 24.36 -14.14 -4.21
N THR A 392 23.43 -14.25 -3.27
CA THR A 392 22.91 -15.54 -2.77
C THR A 392 22.06 -16.23 -3.84
N TYR A 393 21.22 -15.48 -4.60
CA TYR A 393 20.48 -16.02 -5.74
C TYR A 393 21.43 -16.55 -6.82
N GLN A 394 22.51 -15.83 -7.13
CA GLN A 394 23.53 -16.28 -8.07
C GLN A 394 24.24 -17.55 -7.57
N ARG A 395 24.64 -17.59 -6.29
CA ARG A 395 25.30 -18.75 -5.66
C ARG A 395 24.46 -20.03 -5.73
N LEU A 396 23.13 -19.90 -5.61
CA LEU A 396 22.18 -21.02 -5.64
C LEU A 396 21.58 -21.25 -7.05
N GLU A 397 22.12 -20.59 -8.08
CA GLU A 397 21.71 -20.71 -9.48
C GLU A 397 20.23 -20.44 -9.73
N VAL A 398 19.62 -19.55 -8.92
CA VAL A 398 18.23 -19.13 -9.06
C VAL A 398 18.15 -17.84 -9.86
N ASP A 399 17.20 -17.76 -10.81
CA ASP A 399 17.01 -16.62 -11.67
C ASP A 399 16.59 -15.37 -10.85
N ARG A 400 17.12 -14.19 -11.22
CA ARG A 400 16.78 -12.90 -10.59
C ARG A 400 15.29 -12.53 -10.73
N LEU A 401 14.57 -13.07 -11.71
CA LEU A 401 13.12 -12.95 -11.82
C LEU A 401 12.40 -13.56 -10.62
N VAL A 402 12.96 -14.65 -10.05
CA VAL A 402 12.41 -15.26 -8.82
C VAL A 402 12.57 -14.32 -7.62
N LEU A 403 13.74 -13.65 -7.50
CA LEU A 403 13.95 -12.62 -6.48
C LEU A 403 12.92 -11.50 -6.63
N GLY A 404 12.76 -10.96 -7.85
CA GLY A 404 11.81 -9.89 -8.13
C GLY A 404 10.37 -10.30 -7.83
N ARG A 405 9.94 -11.49 -8.25
CA ARG A 405 8.61 -12.03 -7.94
C ARG A 405 8.40 -12.18 -6.43
N THR A 406 9.36 -12.76 -5.71
CA THR A 406 9.24 -12.96 -4.26
C THR A 406 9.11 -11.63 -3.52
N ILE A 407 9.87 -10.60 -3.92
CA ILE A 407 9.74 -9.26 -3.36
C ILE A 407 8.35 -8.67 -3.68
N ALA A 408 7.85 -8.83 -4.90
CA ALA A 408 6.51 -8.36 -5.28
C ALA A 408 5.42 -9.04 -4.43
N ASP A 409 5.54 -10.36 -4.21
CA ASP A 409 4.59 -11.16 -3.44
C ASP A 409 4.60 -10.84 -1.93
N THR A 410 5.71 -10.39 -1.40
CA THR A 410 5.92 -10.22 0.05
C THR A 410 6.12 -8.76 0.45
N GLY A 411 7.03 -8.05 -0.18
CA GLY A 411 7.32 -6.64 0.13
C GLY A 411 6.24 -5.67 -0.33
N VAL A 412 5.61 -5.95 -1.47
CA VAL A 412 4.52 -5.11 -2.00
C VAL A 412 3.17 -5.60 -1.50
N ALA A 413 2.77 -6.85 -1.81
CA ALA A 413 1.45 -7.33 -1.45
C ALA A 413 1.20 -7.34 0.06
N ALA A 414 2.14 -7.87 0.87
CA ALA A 414 1.97 -7.91 2.33
C ALA A 414 2.10 -6.54 3.01
N SER A 415 2.59 -5.50 2.34
CA SER A 415 2.63 -4.16 2.94
C SER A 415 1.24 -3.61 3.28
N GLY A 416 0.20 -4.08 2.58
CA GLY A 416 -1.19 -3.74 2.83
C GLY A 416 -1.75 -4.26 4.16
N ILE A 417 -1.06 -5.20 4.80
CA ILE A 417 -1.49 -5.80 6.07
C ILE A 417 -0.55 -5.48 7.24
N VAL A 418 0.52 -4.75 7.02
CA VAL A 418 1.36 -4.25 8.11
C VAL A 418 0.72 -2.99 8.69
N PRO A 419 0.18 -3.02 9.93
CA PRO A 419 -0.79 -2.02 10.39
C PRO A 419 -0.28 -0.59 10.44
N TRP A 420 1.01 -0.40 10.56
CA TRP A 420 1.66 0.91 10.63
C TRP A 420 2.37 1.30 9.34
N SER A 421 2.30 0.48 8.27
CA SER A 421 2.90 0.84 6.99
C SER A 421 2.12 1.97 6.31
N SER A 422 2.82 2.81 5.56
CA SER A 422 2.16 3.84 4.75
C SER A 422 1.22 3.24 3.70
N ALA A 423 1.53 2.04 3.22
CA ALA A 423 0.75 1.31 2.23
C ALA A 423 -0.59 0.79 2.78
N ALA A 424 -0.66 0.40 4.06
CA ALA A 424 -1.90 -0.01 4.72
C ALA A 424 -2.67 1.19 5.28
N MET A 425 -1.97 2.16 5.86
CA MET A 425 -2.60 3.31 6.50
C MET A 425 -3.30 4.25 5.51
N SER A 426 -2.72 4.45 4.32
CA SER A 426 -3.34 5.35 3.33
C SER A 426 -4.72 4.85 2.87
N PRO A 427 -4.92 3.58 2.44
CA PRO A 427 -6.26 3.04 2.20
C PRO A 427 -7.17 3.07 3.42
N ALA A 428 -6.66 2.72 4.62
CA ALA A 428 -7.43 2.74 5.87
C ALA A 428 -8.14 4.07 6.09
N LEU A 429 -7.44 5.15 5.81
CA LEU A 429 -7.94 6.50 6.01
C LEU A 429 -8.94 6.94 4.95
N VAL A 430 -8.64 6.59 3.72
CA VAL A 430 -9.55 6.88 2.61
C VAL A 430 -10.88 6.17 2.82
N LEU A 431 -10.83 4.92 3.28
CA LEU A 431 -12.01 4.09 3.51
C LEU A 431 -12.68 4.35 4.87
N GLY A 432 -12.01 5.07 5.79
CA GLY A 432 -12.53 5.36 7.12
C GLY A 432 -12.58 4.15 8.06
N VAL A 433 -11.73 3.13 7.81
CA VAL A 433 -11.69 1.88 8.58
C VAL A 433 -10.28 1.65 9.14
N PRO A 434 -10.12 1.38 10.44
CA PRO A 434 -8.83 1.05 11.04
C PRO A 434 -8.16 -0.15 10.39
N VAL A 435 -6.83 -0.11 10.23
CA VAL A 435 -6.09 -1.19 9.54
C VAL A 435 -6.35 -2.54 10.19
N LEU A 436 -6.34 -2.63 11.51
CA LEU A 436 -6.54 -3.90 12.24
C LEU A 436 -7.91 -4.54 11.97
N GLU A 437 -8.93 -3.75 11.63
CA GLU A 437 -10.26 -4.28 11.33
C GLU A 437 -10.33 -4.95 9.95
N PHE A 438 -9.55 -4.49 8.96
CA PHE A 438 -9.59 -5.07 7.63
C PHE A 438 -8.48 -6.09 7.34
N VAL A 439 -7.38 -6.11 8.10
CA VAL A 439 -6.25 -7.06 7.91
C VAL A 439 -6.70 -8.50 7.79
N PRO A 440 -7.60 -9.05 8.63
CA PRO A 440 -8.06 -10.43 8.51
C PRO A 440 -8.75 -10.73 7.16
N TYR A 441 -9.34 -9.70 6.57
CA TYR A 441 -10.13 -9.80 5.34
C TYR A 441 -9.37 -9.40 4.07
N ALA A 442 -8.16 -8.84 4.19
CA ALA A 442 -7.32 -8.49 3.04
C ALA A 442 -6.63 -9.73 2.44
N ALA A 443 -7.43 -10.68 1.97
CA ALA A 443 -7.00 -12.04 1.61
C ALA A 443 -5.83 -12.07 0.63
N TYR A 444 -5.87 -11.30 -0.44
CA TYR A 444 -4.80 -11.27 -1.42
C TYR A 444 -3.44 -10.91 -0.81
N CYS A 445 -3.43 -9.99 0.18
CA CYS A 445 -2.22 -9.49 0.79
C CYS A 445 -1.49 -10.53 1.65
N TRP A 446 -2.21 -11.43 2.32
CA TRP A 446 -1.60 -12.49 3.12
C TRP A 446 -1.50 -13.83 2.38
N LEU A 447 -2.35 -14.11 1.37
CA LEU A 447 -2.22 -15.28 0.49
C LEU A 447 -0.99 -15.17 -0.42
N SER A 448 -0.65 -13.97 -0.90
CA SER A 448 0.46 -13.78 -1.83
C SER A 448 1.82 -14.26 -1.27
N PRO A 449 2.23 -13.89 -0.04
CA PRO A 449 3.41 -14.48 0.61
C PRO A 449 3.32 -15.99 0.80
N LEU A 450 2.15 -16.52 1.13
CA LEU A 450 1.97 -17.96 1.32
C LEU A 450 2.20 -18.71 0.02
N VAL A 451 1.58 -18.27 -1.07
CA VAL A 451 1.70 -18.91 -2.39
C VAL A 451 3.14 -18.89 -2.88
N THR A 452 3.86 -17.77 -2.75
CA THR A 452 5.26 -17.70 -3.21
C THR A 452 6.18 -18.61 -2.39
N ASN A 453 5.97 -18.76 -1.08
CA ASN A 453 6.74 -19.68 -0.24
C ASN A 453 6.40 -21.16 -0.56
N ILE A 454 5.13 -21.49 -0.83
CA ILE A 454 4.73 -22.83 -1.32
C ILE A 454 5.44 -23.14 -2.65
N PHE A 455 5.50 -22.18 -3.58
CA PHE A 455 6.25 -22.37 -4.84
C PHE A 455 7.73 -22.63 -4.60
N GLY A 456 8.30 -21.96 -3.58
CA GLY A 456 9.67 -22.23 -3.14
C GLY A 456 9.87 -23.63 -2.61
N LEU A 457 8.96 -24.11 -1.75
CA LEU A 457 9.00 -25.47 -1.18
C LEU A 457 8.83 -26.56 -2.24
N LEU A 458 7.95 -26.34 -3.22
CA LEU A 458 7.69 -27.28 -4.33
C LEU A 458 8.79 -27.22 -5.41
N GLY A 459 9.74 -26.31 -5.31
CA GLY A 459 10.79 -26.16 -6.32
C GLY A 459 10.29 -25.55 -7.65
N TRP A 460 9.10 -24.93 -7.67
CA TRP A 460 8.52 -24.25 -8.84
C TRP A 460 9.17 -22.88 -9.06
N VAL A 461 10.48 -22.91 -9.30
CA VAL A 461 11.31 -21.72 -9.47
C VAL A 461 12.14 -21.81 -10.75
N LYS A 462 12.30 -20.69 -11.44
CA LYS A 462 13.15 -20.59 -12.61
C LYS A 462 14.62 -20.64 -12.16
N ARG A 463 15.38 -21.58 -12.70
CA ARG A 463 16.83 -21.67 -12.49
C ARG A 463 17.58 -21.07 -13.68
N ASN A 464 18.75 -20.49 -13.40
CA ASN A 464 19.68 -20.11 -14.45
C ASN A 464 20.20 -21.40 -15.08
N ARG A 465 19.86 -21.63 -16.34
CA ARG A 465 20.57 -22.67 -17.12
C ARG A 465 21.96 -22.09 -17.38
N LEU A 466 23.00 -22.66 -16.77
CA LEU A 466 24.35 -22.43 -17.26
C LEU A 466 24.36 -22.77 -18.74
N PRO A 467 24.94 -21.94 -19.63
CA PRO A 467 25.20 -22.39 -21.01
C PRO A 467 26.03 -23.67 -20.85
N LEU A 468 25.47 -24.77 -21.32
CA LEU A 468 26.22 -26.03 -21.46
C LEU A 468 27.51 -25.66 -22.15
N ASP A 469 28.64 -25.89 -21.47
CA ASP A 469 29.98 -25.64 -21.97
C ASP A 469 30.16 -26.44 -23.27
N LYS A 470 29.97 -25.77 -24.41
CA LYS A 470 30.19 -26.32 -25.74
C LYS A 470 31.70 -26.58 -26.01
N GLY A 471 32.53 -26.49 -24.96
CA GLY A 471 33.98 -26.61 -25.04
C GLY A 471 34.56 -28.03 -24.90
N ARG A 472 33.78 -29.05 -24.57
CA ARG A 472 34.35 -30.41 -24.37
C ARG A 472 34.10 -31.42 -25.48
N GLU A 473 33.35 -31.10 -26.54
CA GLU A 473 33.21 -32.00 -27.68
C GLU A 473 34.25 -31.81 -28.80
N GLY A 474 35.15 -30.84 -28.66
CA GLY A 474 36.18 -30.53 -29.65
C GLY A 474 37.58 -31.15 -29.42
N GLU A 475 37.84 -31.72 -28.23
CA GLU A 475 39.18 -32.31 -27.91
C GLU A 475 39.22 -33.84 -27.91
N ALA A 476 38.08 -34.51 -28.15
CA ALA A 476 38.08 -35.99 -28.27
C ALA A 476 38.08 -36.47 -29.72
N ALA A 477 38.23 -35.56 -30.69
CA ALA A 477 38.27 -35.89 -32.13
C ALA A 477 39.52 -35.28 -32.84
N ARG A 478 40.68 -35.22 -32.14
CA ARG A 478 42.00 -35.01 -32.73
C ARG A 478 42.99 -36.05 -32.23
#